data_f495e5318d82ee4016a8ef9cfe02956c
#
_entry.id   f495e5318d82ee4016a8ef9cfe02956c
#
_cell.length_a   1.000
_cell.length_b   1.000
_cell.length_c   1.000
_cell.angle_alpha   90.00
_cell.angle_beta   90.00
_cell.angle_gamma   90.00
#
_symmetry.space_group_name_H-M   'P 1'
#
loop_
_entity.id
_entity.type
_entity.pdbx_description
1 polymer ?
#
loop_
_entity_poly.entity_id
_entity_poly.type
_entity_poly.pdbx_seq_one_letter_code
_entity_poly.pdbx_strand_id
1 'polypeptide(L)'
;IHGSPTCELVYKNAKAELCGSTRLGLIKYVMALMNGARLGIAAQSVGVSQAAYDEALKYARERKQFDTAIVKFPAVYDMIARIKAKLDAGRSILYQTARYVDIYKALEDISRERKLTPEERAELKKYSRLADAFTPLAKGMNSEYANQNTYDAIQVHGGSGFIMEYKCQRLYRDARIFSIYEGTTQLQ
;
A
#
# COMPACT_ATOMS: atom_id res chain seq x y z
N ILE A 1 17.53 -7.84 -0.06
CA ILE A 1 16.26 -7.60 -0.78
C ILE A 1 16.35 -8.32 -2.12
N HIS A 2 15.50 -9.32 -2.31
CA HIS A 2 15.48 -10.11 -3.54
C HIS A 2 14.69 -9.37 -4.64
N GLY A 3 15.30 -9.23 -5.82
CA GLY A 3 14.65 -8.61 -6.98
C GLY A 3 14.54 -7.07 -6.97
N SER A 4 14.94 -6.41 -5.89
CA SER A 4 14.93 -4.95 -5.78
C SER A 4 16.17 -4.47 -5.03
N PRO A 5 17.36 -4.49 -5.65
CA PRO A 5 18.60 -4.08 -5.00
C PRO A 5 18.55 -2.59 -4.67
N THR A 6 18.68 -2.30 -3.38
CA THR A 6 18.77 -0.94 -2.85
C THR A 6 20.21 -0.69 -2.43
N CYS A 7 20.92 0.15 -3.18
CA CYS A 7 22.36 0.34 -3.05
C CYS A 7 22.70 1.82 -2.82
N GLU A 8 23.87 2.09 -2.26
CA GLU A 8 24.49 3.39 -2.34
C GLU A 8 25.12 3.57 -3.72
N LEU A 9 24.77 4.65 -4.43
CA LEU A 9 25.33 4.98 -5.73
C LEU A 9 26.37 6.07 -5.55
N VAL A 10 27.63 5.75 -5.88
CA VAL A 10 28.76 6.70 -5.82
C VAL A 10 29.15 7.11 -7.24
N TYR A 11 29.03 8.39 -7.56
CA TYR A 11 29.41 8.97 -8.84
C TYR A 11 30.77 9.65 -8.73
N LYS A 12 31.73 9.24 -9.60
CA LYS A 12 33.06 9.85 -9.69
C LYS A 12 33.24 10.45 -11.07
N ASN A 13 33.28 11.77 -11.18
CA ASN A 13 33.45 12.51 -12.43
C ASN A 13 32.48 12.10 -13.56
N ALA A 14 31.29 11.64 -13.20
CA ALA A 14 30.26 11.29 -14.17
C ALA A 14 29.71 12.57 -14.83
N LYS A 15 29.67 12.57 -16.18
CA LYS A 15 29.01 13.64 -16.92
C LYS A 15 27.50 13.58 -16.66
N ALA A 16 26.89 14.71 -16.38
CA ALA A 16 25.46 14.81 -16.13
C ALA A 16 24.92 16.13 -16.65
N GLU A 17 23.64 16.14 -17.00
CA GLU A 17 22.88 17.34 -17.33
C GLU A 17 21.86 17.63 -16.23
N LEU A 18 21.61 18.91 -15.96
CA LEU A 18 20.62 19.32 -14.96
C LEU A 18 19.21 19.12 -15.51
N CYS A 19 18.45 18.21 -14.91
CA CYS A 19 17.02 18.06 -15.18
C CYS A 19 16.19 18.79 -14.11
N GLY A 20 15.56 19.89 -14.51
CA GLY A 20 14.75 20.71 -13.62
C GLY A 20 15.47 22.00 -13.13
N SER A 21 15.09 22.48 -11.95
CA SER A 21 15.62 23.72 -11.36
C SER A 21 16.53 23.42 -10.17
N THR A 22 17.63 24.17 -10.05
CA THR A 22 18.48 24.15 -8.84
C THR A 22 17.66 24.55 -7.60
N ARG A 23 18.01 24.00 -6.43
CA ARG A 23 17.41 24.27 -5.11
C ARG A 23 16.02 23.70 -4.85
N LEU A 24 15.33 23.10 -5.84
CA LEU A 24 13.98 22.54 -5.67
C LEU A 24 13.97 21.02 -5.62
N GLY A 25 15.12 20.35 -5.69
CA GLY A 25 15.22 18.89 -5.80
C GLY A 25 14.47 18.15 -4.72
N LEU A 26 14.76 18.43 -3.45
CA LEU A 26 14.12 17.74 -2.33
C LEU A 26 12.64 18.13 -2.19
N ILE A 27 12.37 19.44 -2.10
CA ILE A 27 11.02 19.93 -1.73
C ILE A 27 10.00 19.69 -2.85
N LYS A 28 10.38 19.90 -4.10
CA LYS A 28 9.44 19.81 -5.23
C LYS A 28 9.45 18.45 -5.89
N TYR A 29 10.64 17.94 -6.27
CA TYR A 29 10.70 16.76 -7.10
C TYR A 29 10.67 15.47 -6.29
N VAL A 30 11.49 15.37 -5.23
CA VAL A 30 11.56 14.16 -4.41
C VAL A 30 10.26 13.96 -3.62
N MET A 31 9.71 15.03 -3.01
CA MET A 31 8.45 14.90 -2.26
C MET A 31 7.25 14.56 -3.15
N ALA A 32 7.19 15.11 -4.37
CA ALA A 32 6.15 14.75 -5.32
C ALA A 32 6.25 13.28 -5.75
N LEU A 33 7.48 12.79 -6.01
CA LEU A 33 7.73 11.37 -6.29
C LEU A 33 7.31 10.48 -5.12
N MET A 34 7.74 10.82 -3.90
CA MET A 34 7.43 10.03 -2.70
C MET A 34 5.94 9.96 -2.40
N ASN A 35 5.18 11.04 -2.59
CA ASN A 35 3.74 11.01 -2.38
C ASN A 35 3.04 10.08 -3.40
N GLY A 36 3.48 10.08 -4.66
CA GLY A 36 3.01 9.13 -5.65
C GLY A 36 3.37 7.68 -5.30
N ALA A 37 4.61 7.44 -4.88
CA ALA A 37 5.07 6.12 -4.45
C ALA A 37 4.29 5.59 -3.23
N ARG A 38 3.99 6.43 -2.24
CA ARG A 38 3.18 6.06 -1.06
C ARG A 38 1.80 5.55 -1.41
N LEU A 39 1.13 6.18 -2.36
CA LEU A 39 -0.17 5.70 -2.87
C LEU A 39 -0.02 4.33 -3.56
N GLY A 40 1.05 4.15 -4.35
CA GLY A 40 1.41 2.87 -4.96
C GLY A 40 1.64 1.75 -3.93
N ILE A 41 2.32 2.06 -2.81
CA ILE A 41 2.52 1.09 -1.72
C ILE A 41 1.21 0.75 -1.02
N ALA A 42 0.30 1.72 -0.82
CA ALA A 42 -1.03 1.44 -0.29
C ALA A 42 -1.79 0.46 -1.21
N ALA A 43 -1.69 0.62 -2.54
CA ALA A 43 -2.29 -0.29 -3.51
C ALA A 43 -1.65 -1.69 -3.48
N GLN A 44 -0.32 -1.79 -3.40
CA GLN A 44 0.39 -3.06 -3.23
C GLN A 44 -0.04 -3.78 -1.95
N SER A 45 -0.18 -3.05 -0.85
CA SER A 45 -0.61 -3.58 0.44
C SER A 45 -2.02 -4.17 0.38
N VAL A 46 -2.95 -3.50 -0.31
CA VAL A 46 -4.31 -4.02 -0.56
C VAL A 46 -4.26 -5.28 -1.44
N GLY A 47 -3.41 -5.29 -2.49
CA GLY A 47 -3.24 -6.45 -3.37
C GLY A 47 -2.71 -7.69 -2.63
N VAL A 48 -1.70 -7.51 -1.77
CA VAL A 48 -1.14 -8.59 -0.94
C VAL A 48 -2.15 -9.06 0.10
N SER A 49 -2.90 -8.13 0.73
CA SER A 49 -4.00 -8.48 1.65
C SER A 49 -5.10 -9.30 0.96
N GLN A 50 -5.45 -8.97 -0.29
CA GLN A 50 -6.40 -9.76 -1.09
C GLN A 50 -5.88 -11.16 -1.35
N ALA A 51 -4.63 -11.30 -1.78
CA ALA A 51 -4.03 -12.60 -2.02
C ALA A 51 -3.99 -13.45 -0.74
N ALA A 52 -3.66 -12.85 0.39
CA ALA A 52 -3.67 -13.51 1.69
C ALA A 52 -5.07 -14.00 2.10
N TYR A 53 -6.10 -13.17 1.87
CA TYR A 53 -7.49 -13.52 2.11
C TYR A 53 -7.93 -14.71 1.25
N ASP A 54 -7.64 -14.68 -0.05
CA ASP A 54 -8.06 -15.72 -0.99
C ASP A 54 -7.41 -17.07 -0.67
N GLU A 55 -6.11 -17.08 -0.37
CA GLU A 55 -5.40 -18.30 0.03
C GLU A 55 -5.93 -18.85 1.37
N ALA A 56 -6.13 -17.99 2.37
CA ALA A 56 -6.66 -18.40 3.67
C ALA A 56 -8.08 -18.95 3.57
N LEU A 57 -8.96 -18.28 2.84
CA LEU A 57 -10.34 -18.71 2.67
C LEU A 57 -10.43 -20.04 1.89
N LYS A 58 -9.64 -20.18 0.81
CA LYS A 58 -9.56 -21.41 0.03
C LYS A 58 -9.13 -22.58 0.90
N TYR A 59 -8.00 -22.42 1.59
CA TYR A 59 -7.47 -23.47 2.47
C TYR A 59 -8.48 -23.85 3.56
N ALA A 60 -9.10 -22.88 4.21
CA ALA A 60 -10.04 -23.13 5.30
C ALA A 60 -11.33 -23.87 4.84
N ARG A 61 -11.72 -23.73 3.58
CA ARG A 61 -12.85 -24.48 2.98
C ARG A 61 -12.49 -25.90 2.62
N GLU A 62 -11.27 -26.15 2.20
CA GLU A 62 -10.79 -27.46 1.74
C GLU A 62 -10.27 -28.34 2.89
N ARG A 63 -9.56 -27.74 3.85
CA ARG A 63 -8.97 -28.44 4.99
C ARG A 63 -10.03 -28.89 5.98
N LYS A 64 -10.00 -30.17 6.32
CA LYS A 64 -10.88 -30.75 7.35
C LYS A 64 -10.08 -31.12 8.60
N GLN A 65 -10.69 -30.91 9.76
CA GLN A 65 -10.32 -31.45 11.05
C GLN A 65 -11.60 -31.95 11.72
N PHE A 66 -11.53 -33.11 12.39
CA PHE A 66 -12.71 -33.72 13.02
C PHE A 66 -13.90 -33.85 12.02
N ASP A 67 -13.62 -34.26 10.80
CA ASP A 67 -14.57 -34.39 9.69
C ASP A 67 -15.30 -33.11 9.26
N THR A 68 -14.84 -31.98 9.76
CA THR A 68 -15.44 -30.67 9.51
C THR A 68 -14.45 -29.73 8.82
N ALA A 69 -14.87 -28.99 7.77
CA ALA A 69 -14.05 -27.95 7.17
C ALA A 69 -13.69 -26.87 8.20
N ILE A 70 -12.40 -26.52 8.28
CA ILE A 70 -11.91 -25.64 9.39
C ILE A 70 -12.53 -24.24 9.35
N VAL A 71 -13.05 -23.78 8.22
CA VAL A 71 -13.79 -22.51 8.12
C VAL A 71 -15.03 -22.47 9.03
N LYS A 72 -15.55 -23.62 9.45
CA LYS A 72 -16.70 -23.71 10.35
C LYS A 72 -16.35 -23.57 11.83
N PHE A 73 -15.05 -23.60 12.17
CA PHE A 73 -14.63 -23.35 13.55
C PHE A 73 -14.64 -21.84 13.85
N PRO A 74 -15.30 -21.40 14.92
CA PRO A 74 -15.48 -19.97 15.22
C PRO A 74 -14.18 -19.17 15.23
N ALA A 75 -13.10 -19.71 15.79
CA ALA A 75 -11.81 -19.03 15.84
C ALA A 75 -11.19 -18.83 14.44
N VAL A 76 -11.32 -19.81 13.52
CA VAL A 76 -10.84 -19.70 12.15
C VAL A 76 -11.70 -18.73 11.35
N TYR A 77 -13.02 -18.84 11.50
CA TYR A 77 -13.97 -17.92 10.87
C TYR A 77 -13.70 -16.46 11.27
N ASP A 78 -13.48 -16.21 12.56
CA ASP A 78 -13.19 -14.89 13.07
C ASP A 78 -11.89 -14.30 12.47
N MET A 79 -10.81 -15.09 12.34
CA MET A 79 -9.59 -14.64 11.64
C MET A 79 -9.88 -14.24 10.20
N ILE A 80 -10.60 -15.07 9.44
CA ILE A 80 -10.94 -14.78 8.03
C ILE A 80 -11.83 -13.54 7.92
N ALA A 81 -12.80 -13.38 8.81
CA ALA A 81 -13.67 -12.21 8.86
C ALA A 81 -12.87 -10.92 9.14
N ARG A 82 -11.92 -10.98 10.06
CA ARG A 82 -11.01 -9.85 10.35
C ARG A 82 -10.12 -9.48 9.17
N ILE A 83 -9.54 -10.47 8.46
CA ILE A 83 -8.80 -10.21 7.23
C ILE A 83 -9.69 -9.47 6.22
N LYS A 84 -10.92 -9.96 6.03
CA LYS A 84 -11.87 -9.35 5.08
C LYS A 84 -12.24 -7.92 5.48
N ALA A 85 -12.53 -7.67 6.74
CA ALA A 85 -12.88 -6.34 7.24
C ALA A 85 -11.73 -5.33 7.03
N LYS A 86 -10.49 -5.71 7.37
CA LYS A 86 -9.30 -4.88 7.15
C LYS A 86 -9.05 -4.61 5.66
N LEU A 87 -9.25 -5.63 4.81
CA LEU A 87 -9.12 -5.52 3.36
C LEU A 87 -10.12 -4.52 2.77
N ASP A 88 -11.39 -4.58 3.18
CA ASP A 88 -12.43 -3.68 2.70
C ASP A 88 -12.22 -2.24 3.19
N ALA A 89 -11.85 -2.07 4.46
CA ALA A 89 -11.47 -0.77 5.01
C ALA A 89 -10.25 -0.18 4.28
N GLY A 90 -9.24 -1.02 4.00
CA GLY A 90 -8.05 -0.62 3.26
C GLY A 90 -8.35 -0.19 1.82
N ARG A 91 -9.27 -0.88 1.14
CA ARG A 91 -9.75 -0.45 -0.19
C ARG A 91 -10.47 0.88 -0.16
N SER A 92 -11.33 1.07 0.83
CA SER A 92 -12.10 2.30 0.95
C SER A 92 -11.21 3.51 1.10
N ILE A 93 -10.22 3.47 1.99
CA ILE A 93 -9.28 4.58 2.16
C ILE A 93 -8.37 4.76 0.93
N LEU A 94 -7.91 3.67 0.30
CA LEU A 94 -7.09 3.73 -0.90
C LEU A 94 -7.82 4.44 -2.04
N TYR A 95 -9.02 4.01 -2.39
CA TYR A 95 -9.76 4.58 -3.51
C TYR A 95 -10.19 6.02 -3.24
N GLN A 96 -10.57 6.33 -2.00
CA GLN A 96 -10.90 7.71 -1.64
C GLN A 96 -9.67 8.64 -1.73
N THR A 97 -8.50 8.16 -1.30
CA THR A 97 -7.24 8.90 -1.42
C THR A 97 -6.85 9.09 -2.89
N ALA A 98 -6.93 8.03 -3.70
CA ALA A 98 -6.66 8.10 -5.14
C ALA A 98 -7.54 9.14 -5.82
N ARG A 99 -8.84 9.18 -5.50
CA ARG A 99 -9.76 10.20 -6.01
C ARG A 99 -9.30 11.63 -5.66
N TYR A 100 -8.84 11.88 -4.45
CA TYR A 100 -8.34 13.20 -4.07
C TYR A 100 -7.09 13.57 -4.88
N VAL A 101 -6.19 12.62 -5.07
CA VAL A 101 -4.96 12.79 -5.87
C VAL A 101 -5.30 13.08 -7.32
N ASP A 102 -6.23 12.34 -7.93
CA ASP A 102 -6.62 12.51 -9.33
C ASP A 102 -7.24 13.89 -9.57
N ILE A 103 -8.13 14.33 -8.67
CA ILE A 103 -8.78 15.64 -8.81
C ILE A 103 -7.76 16.77 -8.72
N TYR A 104 -6.90 16.78 -7.72
CA TYR A 104 -5.94 17.88 -7.60
C TYR A 104 -4.93 17.89 -8.74
N LYS A 105 -4.46 16.72 -9.21
CA LYS A 105 -3.55 16.64 -10.36
C LYS A 105 -4.19 17.11 -11.66
N ALA A 106 -5.43 16.73 -11.92
CA ALA A 106 -6.17 17.23 -13.08
C ALA A 106 -6.28 18.77 -13.06
N LEU A 107 -6.56 19.35 -11.89
CA LEU A 107 -6.63 20.81 -11.75
C LEU A 107 -5.24 21.48 -11.87
N GLU A 108 -4.17 20.82 -11.38
CA GLU A 108 -2.81 21.30 -11.63
C GLU A 108 -2.45 21.31 -13.11
N ASP A 109 -2.80 20.26 -13.85
CA ASP A 109 -2.55 20.19 -15.30
C ASP A 109 -3.31 21.29 -16.05
N ILE A 110 -4.60 21.49 -15.75
CA ILE A 110 -5.38 22.60 -16.30
C ILE A 110 -4.72 23.96 -15.98
N SER A 111 -4.15 24.10 -14.79
CA SER A 111 -3.48 25.35 -14.36
C SER A 111 -2.23 25.70 -15.18
N ARG A 112 -1.62 24.71 -15.83
CA ARG A 112 -0.47 24.88 -16.74
C ARG A 112 -0.89 25.36 -18.12
N GLU A 113 -2.11 25.04 -18.54
CA GLU A 113 -2.66 25.39 -19.86
C GLU A 113 -3.40 26.71 -19.84
N ARG A 114 -4.12 27.01 -18.76
CA ARG A 114 -4.91 28.23 -18.60
C ARG A 114 -5.04 28.67 -17.15
N LYS A 115 -5.43 29.91 -16.95
CA LYS A 115 -5.74 30.43 -15.61
C LYS A 115 -7.00 29.76 -15.05
N LEU A 116 -6.91 29.26 -13.81
CA LEU A 116 -8.05 28.67 -13.11
C LEU A 116 -9.09 29.72 -12.70
N THR A 117 -10.36 29.34 -12.69
CA THR A 117 -11.44 30.14 -12.09
C THR A 117 -11.29 30.21 -10.57
N PRO A 118 -11.98 31.12 -9.87
CA PRO A 118 -11.98 31.17 -8.42
C PRO A 118 -12.41 29.84 -7.77
N GLU A 119 -13.44 29.19 -8.33
CA GLU A 119 -13.99 27.91 -7.87
C GLU A 119 -12.96 26.78 -8.06
N GLU A 120 -12.37 26.67 -9.25
CA GLU A 120 -11.31 25.69 -9.54
C GLU A 120 -10.10 25.85 -8.62
N ARG A 121 -9.72 27.08 -8.29
CA ARG A 121 -8.63 27.33 -7.32
C ARG A 121 -8.99 26.89 -5.90
N ALA A 122 -10.24 27.08 -5.50
CA ALA A 122 -10.72 26.63 -4.21
C ALA A 122 -10.73 25.10 -4.14
N GLU A 123 -11.16 24.42 -5.20
CA GLU A 123 -11.13 22.97 -5.32
C GLU A 123 -9.70 22.43 -5.33
N LEU A 124 -8.81 22.99 -6.12
CA LEU A 124 -7.39 22.60 -6.13
C LEU A 124 -6.80 22.65 -4.72
N LYS A 125 -7.01 23.75 -4.00
CA LYS A 125 -6.53 23.91 -2.62
C LYS A 125 -7.14 22.89 -1.67
N LYS A 126 -8.44 22.59 -1.80
CA LYS A 126 -9.14 21.61 -0.99
C LYS A 126 -8.60 20.20 -1.21
N TYR A 127 -8.54 19.76 -2.47
CA TYR A 127 -8.15 18.40 -2.81
C TYR A 127 -6.66 18.14 -2.62
N SER A 128 -5.78 19.14 -2.84
CA SER A 128 -4.38 19.04 -2.49
C SER A 128 -4.19 18.77 -0.99
N ARG A 129 -4.87 19.53 -0.12
CA ARG A 129 -4.81 19.32 1.34
C ARG A 129 -5.35 17.95 1.77
N LEU A 130 -6.44 17.50 1.14
CA LEU A 130 -6.98 16.16 1.41
C LEU A 130 -6.01 15.07 0.96
N ALA A 131 -5.41 15.20 -0.22
CA ALA A 131 -4.40 14.26 -0.70
C ALA A 131 -3.18 14.20 0.22
N ASP A 132 -2.68 15.36 0.66
CA ASP A 132 -1.54 15.45 1.60
C ASP A 132 -1.84 14.76 2.94
N ALA A 133 -3.05 14.92 3.46
CA ALA A 133 -3.45 14.30 4.73
C ALA A 133 -3.73 12.79 4.59
N PHE A 134 -4.41 12.39 3.51
CA PHE A 134 -4.86 11.00 3.36
C PHE A 134 -3.80 10.06 2.77
N THR A 135 -2.84 10.55 1.99
CA THR A 135 -1.78 9.71 1.41
C THR A 135 -0.96 8.98 2.48
N PRO A 136 -0.41 9.65 3.52
CA PRO A 136 0.29 8.94 4.59
C PRO A 136 -0.62 8.01 5.39
N LEU A 137 -1.87 8.40 5.65
CA LEU A 137 -2.84 7.54 6.32
C LEU A 137 -3.14 6.26 5.51
N ALA A 138 -3.38 6.39 4.20
CA ALA A 138 -3.64 5.25 3.34
C ALA A 138 -2.43 4.30 3.28
N LYS A 139 -1.22 4.83 3.16
CA LYS A 139 0.01 4.02 3.16
C LYS A 139 0.22 3.35 4.52
N GLY A 140 0.17 4.09 5.61
CA GLY A 140 0.40 3.59 6.97
C GLY A 140 -0.60 2.49 7.34
N MET A 141 -1.90 2.79 7.23
CA MET A 141 -2.96 1.83 7.57
C MET A 141 -2.91 0.56 6.72
N ASN A 142 -2.79 0.69 5.38
CA ASN A 142 -2.78 -0.47 4.51
C ASN A 142 -1.53 -1.33 4.68
N SER A 143 -0.36 -0.74 4.93
CA SER A 143 0.86 -1.49 5.17
C SER A 143 0.80 -2.30 6.48
N GLU A 144 0.21 -1.75 7.54
CA GLU A 144 -0.01 -2.48 8.78
C GLU A 144 -1.06 -3.59 8.61
N TYR A 145 -2.15 -3.30 7.90
CA TYR A 145 -3.16 -4.32 7.59
C TYR A 145 -2.59 -5.46 6.74
N ALA A 146 -1.73 -5.18 5.77
CA ALA A 146 -1.08 -6.22 4.97
C ALA A 146 -0.22 -7.15 5.84
N ASN A 147 0.57 -6.60 6.77
CA ASN A 147 1.36 -7.39 7.71
C ASN A 147 0.46 -8.28 8.59
N GLN A 148 -0.61 -7.73 9.15
CA GLN A 148 -1.55 -8.49 9.99
C GLN A 148 -2.31 -9.55 9.18
N ASN A 149 -2.81 -9.21 8.00
CA ASN A 149 -3.58 -10.11 7.16
C ASN A 149 -2.75 -11.29 6.66
N THR A 150 -1.50 -11.07 6.30
CA THR A 150 -0.58 -12.14 5.88
C THR A 150 -0.14 -13.02 7.05
N TYR A 151 0.04 -12.44 8.24
CA TYR A 151 0.25 -13.19 9.48
C TYR A 151 -0.94 -14.11 9.79
N ASP A 152 -2.16 -13.56 9.79
CA ASP A 152 -3.38 -14.33 10.05
C ASP A 152 -3.61 -15.42 8.98
N ALA A 153 -3.24 -15.17 7.72
CA ALA A 153 -3.32 -16.17 6.66
C ALA A 153 -2.41 -17.38 6.91
N ILE A 154 -1.17 -17.16 7.39
CA ILE A 154 -0.29 -18.26 7.81
C ILE A 154 -0.93 -19.01 8.98
N GLN A 155 -1.47 -18.30 9.95
CA GLN A 155 -2.10 -18.90 11.13
C GLN A 155 -3.29 -19.79 10.77
N VAL A 156 -4.12 -19.37 9.80
CA VAL A 156 -5.23 -20.19 9.26
C VAL A 156 -4.72 -21.49 8.63
N HIS A 157 -3.56 -21.45 7.94
CA HIS A 157 -2.96 -22.64 7.33
C HIS A 157 -2.26 -23.55 8.36
N GLY A 158 -1.95 -23.05 9.56
CA GLY A 158 -1.15 -23.78 10.53
C GLY A 158 0.23 -24.14 9.96
N GLY A 159 0.74 -25.33 10.25
CA GLY A 159 2.04 -25.80 9.75
C GLY A 159 2.21 -25.72 8.23
N SER A 160 1.14 -25.94 7.47
CA SER A 160 1.15 -25.81 6.01
C SER A 160 1.48 -24.38 5.54
N GLY A 161 1.09 -23.36 6.29
CA GLY A 161 1.39 -21.97 5.94
C GLY A 161 2.86 -21.58 6.05
N PHE A 162 3.68 -22.40 6.71
CA PHE A 162 5.09 -22.17 6.92
C PHE A 162 6.00 -22.77 5.85
N ILE A 163 5.51 -23.74 5.06
CA ILE A 163 6.28 -24.43 4.03
C ILE A 163 6.18 -23.74 2.66
N MET A 164 7.17 -24.01 1.80
CA MET A 164 7.34 -23.27 0.53
C MET A 164 6.29 -23.57 -0.53
N GLU A 165 5.61 -24.69 -0.42
CA GLU A 165 4.53 -25.14 -1.32
C GLU A 165 3.28 -24.23 -1.23
N TYR A 166 3.10 -23.53 -0.10
CA TYR A 166 2.01 -22.58 0.09
C TYR A 166 2.50 -21.13 -0.02
N LYS A 167 1.71 -20.27 -0.63
CA LYS A 167 2.10 -18.90 -0.92
C LYS A 167 2.15 -17.99 0.31
N CYS A 168 1.48 -18.36 1.40
CA CYS A 168 1.31 -17.50 2.58
C CYS A 168 2.62 -17.04 3.21
N GLN A 169 3.63 -17.93 3.32
CA GLN A 169 4.94 -17.58 3.87
C GLN A 169 5.66 -16.52 3.01
N ARG A 170 5.49 -16.55 1.68
CA ARG A 170 6.05 -15.55 0.77
C ARG A 170 5.33 -14.22 0.91
N LEU A 171 3.99 -14.24 0.90
CA LEU A 171 3.18 -13.03 1.07
C LEU A 171 3.52 -12.30 2.39
N TYR A 172 3.74 -13.05 3.48
CA TYR A 172 4.13 -12.49 4.77
C TYR A 172 5.52 -11.84 4.73
N ARG A 173 6.51 -12.51 4.14
CA ARG A 173 7.85 -11.94 4.00
C ARG A 173 7.85 -10.68 3.14
N ASP A 174 7.10 -10.70 2.04
CA ASP A 174 7.02 -9.57 1.11
C ASP A 174 6.24 -8.38 1.73
N ALA A 175 5.20 -8.65 2.52
CA ALA A 175 4.42 -7.60 3.18
C ALA A 175 5.24 -6.78 4.19
N ARG A 176 6.28 -7.37 4.80
CA ARG A 176 7.02 -6.71 5.89
C ARG A 176 7.66 -5.40 5.48
N ILE A 177 8.12 -5.26 4.24
CA ILE A 177 8.77 -4.04 3.77
C ILE A 177 7.80 -2.86 3.64
N PHE A 178 6.49 -3.10 3.45
CA PHE A 178 5.52 -2.05 3.17
C PHE A 178 5.40 -1.01 4.28
N SER A 179 5.61 -1.40 5.54
CA SER A 179 5.59 -0.47 6.68
C SER A 179 6.94 0.21 6.93
N ILE A 180 7.98 -0.09 6.13
CA ILE A 180 9.34 0.41 6.33
C ILE A 180 9.72 1.42 5.26
N TYR A 181 9.65 1.04 3.96
CA TYR A 181 10.13 1.89 2.87
C TYR A 181 9.17 3.05 2.55
N GLU A 182 9.65 4.04 1.81
CA GLU A 182 8.94 5.30 1.50
C GLU A 182 8.48 6.06 2.76
N GLY A 183 9.25 5.93 3.83
CA GLY A 183 8.95 6.42 5.17
C GLY A 183 8.28 5.37 6.03
N THR A 184 8.83 5.13 7.22
CA THR A 184 8.22 4.17 8.16
C THR A 184 6.87 4.69 8.65
N THR A 185 5.97 3.77 9.03
CA THR A 185 4.63 4.13 9.54
C THR A 185 4.67 5.17 10.66
N GLN A 186 5.71 5.11 11.52
CA GLN A 186 5.85 6.02 12.66
C GLN A 186 6.35 7.43 12.28
N LEU A 187 6.86 7.63 11.07
CA LEU A 187 7.36 8.91 10.58
C LEU A 187 6.40 9.60 9.60
N GLN A 188 5.28 9.01 9.32
CA GLN A 188 4.22 9.54 8.45
C GLN A 188 3.07 10.08 9.25
#